data_1ce570cfdffebdb3aefa31fc0213776d
#
_entry.id   1ce570cfdffebdb3aefa31fc0213776d
#
_cell.length_a   1.000
_cell.length_b   1.000
_cell.length_c   1.000
_cell.angle_alpha   90.00
_cell.angle_beta   90.00
_cell.angle_gamma   90.00
#
_symmetry.space_group_name_H-M   'P 1'
#
loop_
_entity.id
_entity.type
_entity.pdbx_description
1 polymer ?
#
loop_
_entity_poly.entity_id
_entity_poly.type
_entity_poly.pdbx_seq_one_letter_code
_entity_poly.pdbx_strand_id
1 'polypeptide(L)'
;MVIQSKFRHIATTFVAAASLSVMAHAASAQEYELNYGHMNSPTSVVGMQADWLAEEIAKNTNGAVKIDVYPSSQLGKIQELAEGVSMGSIALSHNTAGALSSLYEDFGVLDTPYLYRDYDHLMNVVDINSPVMEELNQGLIDNTGMRVLYAFYFGTRQLTADRAIKTPADLSGVKIRAIPSPVYLTAVEGLGAAPVPVDWSEVPTALATGIVQGQENPVNVAVDHKLYDVQSHMMLTGHISAAEIVVINEDLWQSFPDDIKEGIAKAAETVRMKASQTILDKEAGDLAKLKEAGMTIIGPDDGLDVAAFRAGVEKLVHERFDEKFGKYYEQISAVK
;
A
#
# COMPACT_ATOMS: atom_id res chain seq x y z
N MET A 1 44.19 -31.04 -89.58
CA MET A 1 45.04 -32.14 -89.06
C MET A 1 44.69 -32.23 -87.55
N VAL A 2 43.87 -33.21 -87.27
CA VAL A 2 44.16 -34.26 -86.31
C VAL A 2 44.21 -33.69 -84.81
N ILE A 3 43.56 -34.12 -83.82
CA ILE A 3 42.84 -35.31 -83.33
C ILE A 3 42.37 -34.88 -81.91
N GLN A 4 41.16 -35.15 -81.54
CA GLN A 4 40.65 -35.98 -80.40
C GLN A 4 41.46 -35.87 -79.06
N SER A 5 40.85 -35.89 -77.95
CA SER A 5 39.91 -36.86 -77.32
C SER A 5 39.57 -36.36 -75.92
N LYS A 6 38.30 -36.45 -75.53
CA LYS A 6 37.73 -37.41 -74.62
C LYS A 6 38.18 -37.40 -73.14
N PHE A 7 37.24 -37.40 -72.31
CA PHE A 7 36.90 -38.08 -71.04
C PHE A 7 36.64 -37.10 -69.90
N ARG A 8 35.34 -37.02 -69.52
CA ARG A 8 34.67 -37.69 -68.40
C ARG A 8 35.43 -37.52 -67.08
N HIS A 9 34.83 -36.83 -66.16
CA HIS A 9 34.59 -37.38 -64.80
C HIS A 9 33.49 -36.61 -64.10
N ILE A 10 32.54 -37.34 -63.66
CA ILE A 10 31.46 -37.03 -62.75
C ILE A 10 32.09 -36.71 -61.42
N ALA A 11 31.90 -35.52 -60.87
CA ALA A 11 32.18 -35.21 -59.48
C ALA A 11 30.85 -34.90 -58.76
N THR A 12 30.46 -35.89 -57.97
CA THR A 12 29.32 -35.85 -57.08
C THR A 12 29.54 -34.80 -56.03
N THR A 13 28.79 -33.71 -56.06
CA THR A 13 28.83 -32.66 -55.01
C THR A 13 27.88 -33.07 -53.92
N PHE A 14 28.42 -33.49 -52.79
CA PHE A 14 27.70 -33.64 -51.52
C PHE A 14 27.40 -32.24 -51.00
N VAL A 15 26.15 -31.83 -51.10
CA VAL A 15 25.64 -30.66 -50.37
C VAL A 15 25.32 -31.11 -48.94
N ALA A 16 26.24 -30.88 -48.03
CA ALA A 16 25.97 -30.98 -46.61
C ALA A 16 25.16 -29.74 -46.19
N ALA A 17 23.84 -29.91 -46.10
CA ALA A 17 22.95 -28.94 -45.46
C ALA A 17 23.20 -28.98 -43.96
N ALA A 18 24.12 -28.12 -43.49
CA ALA A 18 24.26 -27.82 -42.09
C ALA A 18 23.05 -26.97 -41.63
N SER A 19 22.03 -27.65 -41.08
CA SER A 19 20.91 -27.00 -40.37
C SER A 19 21.46 -26.34 -39.10
N LEU A 20 21.90 -25.06 -39.18
CA LEU A 20 22.06 -24.22 -38.00
C LEU A 20 20.64 -23.96 -37.49
N SER A 21 20.23 -24.77 -36.52
CA SER A 21 19.16 -24.41 -35.61
C SER A 21 19.70 -23.26 -34.71
N VAL A 22 19.55 -22.04 -35.19
CA VAL A 22 19.67 -20.85 -34.34
C VAL A 22 18.47 -20.94 -33.39
N MET A 23 18.70 -21.45 -32.18
CA MET A 23 17.84 -21.16 -31.07
C MET A 23 17.97 -19.65 -30.84
N ALA A 24 17.11 -18.89 -31.52
CA ALA A 24 16.83 -17.53 -31.12
C ALA A 24 16.24 -17.64 -29.71
N HIS A 25 17.07 -17.47 -28.72
CA HIS A 25 16.59 -16.95 -27.44
C HIS A 25 16.04 -15.58 -27.84
N ALA A 26 14.73 -15.51 -28.05
CA ALA A 26 14.03 -14.24 -28.05
C ALA A 26 14.33 -13.65 -26.67
N ALA A 27 15.33 -12.77 -26.57
CA ALA A 27 15.36 -11.80 -25.52
C ALA A 27 13.98 -11.15 -25.63
N SER A 28 13.09 -11.42 -24.67
CA SER A 28 11.83 -10.71 -24.56
C SER A 28 12.22 -9.25 -24.54
N ALA A 29 11.99 -8.54 -25.64
CA ALA A 29 12.19 -7.11 -25.66
C ALA A 29 11.25 -6.57 -24.59
N GLN A 30 11.74 -5.74 -23.69
CA GLN A 30 10.94 -5.02 -22.75
C GLN A 30 9.84 -4.30 -23.53
N GLU A 31 8.58 -4.67 -23.23
CA GLU A 31 7.42 -4.20 -23.99
C GLU A 31 6.71 -3.08 -23.24
N TYR A 32 6.79 -3.12 -21.90
CA TYR A 32 6.12 -2.15 -21.02
C TYR A 32 7.11 -1.58 -20.02
N GLU A 33 7.25 -0.25 -20.01
CA GLU A 33 7.98 0.51 -18.98
C GLU A 33 6.95 1.26 -18.13
N LEU A 34 6.88 0.92 -16.85
CA LEU A 34 5.92 1.45 -15.91
C LEU A 34 6.61 2.23 -14.81
N ASN A 35 5.96 3.26 -14.31
CA ASN A 35 6.39 4.00 -13.12
C ASN A 35 5.52 3.62 -11.92
N TYR A 36 6.15 3.45 -10.75
CA TYR A 36 5.47 3.20 -9.49
C TYR A 36 5.87 4.29 -8.48
N GLY A 37 4.93 5.20 -8.16
CA GLY A 37 5.15 6.27 -7.19
C GLY A 37 4.64 5.92 -5.81
N HIS A 38 5.40 6.23 -4.74
CA HIS A 38 4.94 6.11 -3.37
C HIS A 38 5.62 7.10 -2.40
N MET A 39 4.99 7.31 -1.23
CA MET A 39 5.45 8.27 -0.23
C MET A 39 6.44 7.71 0.79
N ASN A 40 6.56 6.40 0.92
CA ASN A 40 7.29 5.73 1.98
C ASN A 40 8.81 5.74 1.74
N SER A 41 9.58 5.57 2.83
CA SER A 41 11.02 5.35 2.75
C SER A 41 11.35 4.10 1.93
N PRO A 42 12.34 4.12 1.03
CA PRO A 42 12.73 2.94 0.25
C PRO A 42 13.28 1.79 1.12
N THR A 43 13.63 2.06 2.38
CA THR A 43 14.16 1.05 3.31
C THR A 43 13.10 0.51 4.27
N SER A 44 11.91 1.08 4.28
CA SER A 44 10.75 0.53 5.01
C SER A 44 10.18 -0.69 4.29
N VAL A 45 9.54 -1.60 5.02
CA VAL A 45 8.85 -2.75 4.38
C VAL A 45 7.79 -2.27 3.41
N VAL A 46 7.06 -1.20 3.77
CA VAL A 46 6.03 -0.58 2.93
C VAL A 46 6.61 0.00 1.63
N GLY A 47 7.83 0.54 1.66
CA GLY A 47 8.55 0.98 0.45
C GLY A 47 9.11 -0.20 -0.34
N MET A 48 9.84 -1.11 0.32
CA MET A 48 10.48 -2.28 -0.32
C MET A 48 9.49 -3.20 -1.04
N GLN A 49 8.22 -3.26 -0.63
CA GLN A 49 7.23 -4.07 -1.34
C GLN A 49 7.07 -3.63 -2.80
N ALA A 50 7.26 -2.34 -3.12
CA ALA A 50 7.20 -1.86 -4.51
C ALA A 50 8.35 -2.42 -5.35
N ASP A 51 9.57 -2.47 -4.78
CA ASP A 51 10.73 -3.10 -5.43
C ASP A 51 10.51 -4.61 -5.59
N TRP A 52 9.98 -5.29 -4.55
CA TRP A 52 9.65 -6.72 -4.65
C TRP A 52 8.59 -6.99 -5.72
N LEU A 53 7.59 -6.10 -5.87
CA LEU A 53 6.59 -6.22 -6.92
C LEU A 53 7.25 -6.07 -8.30
N ALA A 54 8.12 -5.08 -8.47
CA ALA A 54 8.85 -4.86 -9.71
C ALA A 54 9.69 -6.08 -10.11
N GLU A 55 10.42 -6.67 -9.15
CA GLU A 55 11.24 -7.87 -9.35
C GLU A 55 10.38 -9.09 -9.72
N GLU A 56 9.30 -9.35 -8.98
CA GLU A 56 8.42 -10.51 -9.22
C GLU A 56 7.63 -10.36 -10.53
N ILE A 57 7.20 -9.14 -10.91
CA ILE A 57 6.56 -8.88 -12.20
C ILE A 57 7.56 -9.14 -13.34
N ALA A 58 8.76 -8.58 -13.28
CA ALA A 58 9.78 -8.82 -14.30
C ALA A 58 10.07 -10.32 -14.48
N LYS A 59 10.17 -11.06 -13.40
CA LYS A 59 10.38 -12.52 -13.40
C LYS A 59 9.19 -13.28 -14.01
N ASN A 60 7.95 -12.96 -13.60
CA ASN A 60 6.76 -13.69 -14.05
C ASN A 60 6.33 -13.33 -15.48
N THR A 61 6.79 -12.19 -16.00
CA THR A 61 6.55 -11.74 -17.39
C THR A 61 7.77 -11.97 -18.31
N ASN A 62 8.77 -12.71 -17.85
CA ASN A 62 10.03 -12.95 -18.58
C ASN A 62 10.71 -11.65 -19.07
N GLY A 63 10.60 -10.57 -18.28
CA GLY A 63 11.18 -9.26 -18.57
C GLY A 63 10.36 -8.39 -19.53
N ALA A 64 9.17 -8.81 -19.93
CA ALA A 64 8.31 -8.00 -20.80
C ALA A 64 7.80 -6.72 -20.09
N VAL A 65 7.62 -6.77 -18.76
CA VAL A 65 7.24 -5.61 -17.95
C VAL A 65 8.39 -5.23 -17.03
N LYS A 66 8.77 -3.95 -17.08
CA LYS A 66 9.72 -3.32 -16.17
C LYS A 66 9.01 -2.22 -15.39
N ILE A 67 9.24 -2.16 -14.09
CA ILE A 67 8.73 -1.10 -13.22
C ILE A 67 9.90 -0.31 -12.64
N ASP A 68 9.90 1.00 -12.84
CA ASP A 68 10.78 1.93 -12.17
C ASP A 68 10.08 2.52 -10.94
N VAL A 69 10.66 2.29 -9.75
CA VAL A 69 10.08 2.71 -8.47
C VAL A 69 10.60 4.09 -8.06
N TYR A 70 9.68 4.97 -7.67
CA TYR A 70 9.92 6.35 -7.24
C TYR A 70 9.42 6.55 -5.79
N PRO A 71 10.30 6.32 -4.78
CA PRO A 71 9.94 6.41 -3.38
C PRO A 71 9.91 7.87 -2.86
N SER A 72 9.54 8.03 -1.59
CA SER A 72 9.68 9.29 -0.83
C SER A 72 9.00 10.49 -1.50
N SER A 73 7.81 10.28 -2.08
CA SER A 73 6.99 11.32 -2.74
C SER A 73 7.66 11.97 -3.95
N GLN A 74 8.57 11.29 -4.66
CA GLN A 74 9.25 11.85 -5.85
C GLN A 74 8.28 12.16 -6.99
N LEU A 75 7.17 11.43 -7.12
CA LEU A 75 6.14 11.67 -8.13
C LEU A 75 4.93 12.45 -7.61
N GLY A 76 4.93 12.86 -6.34
CA GLY A 76 3.86 13.65 -5.75
C GLY A 76 3.49 13.24 -4.33
N LYS A 77 2.61 14.04 -3.73
CA LYS A 77 2.01 13.81 -2.41
C LYS A 77 0.92 12.74 -2.50
N ILE A 78 0.32 12.38 -1.35
CA ILE A 78 -0.69 11.32 -1.24
C ILE A 78 -1.80 11.44 -2.30
N GLN A 79 -2.43 12.61 -2.42
CA GLN A 79 -3.52 12.84 -3.36
C GLN A 79 -3.02 12.90 -4.81
N GLU A 80 -1.90 13.57 -5.05
CA GLU A 80 -1.29 13.69 -6.39
C GLU A 80 -0.89 12.32 -6.96
N LEU A 81 -0.44 11.38 -6.10
CA LEU A 81 -0.16 10.01 -6.51
C LEU A 81 -1.43 9.27 -6.95
N ALA A 82 -2.51 9.38 -6.18
CA ALA A 82 -3.79 8.76 -6.54
C ALA A 82 -4.39 9.38 -7.82
N GLU A 83 -4.39 10.70 -7.93
CA GLU A 83 -4.83 11.41 -9.15
C GLU A 83 -3.96 11.04 -10.35
N GLY A 84 -2.64 10.91 -10.15
CA GLY A 84 -1.72 10.48 -11.20
C GLY A 84 -2.03 9.10 -11.75
N VAL A 85 -2.40 8.14 -10.89
CA VAL A 85 -2.84 6.81 -11.33
C VAL A 85 -4.19 6.89 -12.03
N SER A 86 -5.14 7.64 -11.48
CA SER A 86 -6.45 7.86 -12.10
C SER A 86 -6.33 8.40 -13.52
N MET A 87 -5.45 9.36 -13.75
CA MET A 87 -5.23 10.00 -15.06
C MET A 87 -4.25 9.24 -15.97
N GLY A 88 -3.62 8.16 -15.50
CA GLY A 88 -2.65 7.37 -16.26
C GLY A 88 -1.25 8.00 -16.42
N SER A 89 -0.93 9.08 -15.72
CA SER A 89 0.43 9.66 -15.69
C SER A 89 1.38 8.89 -14.77
N ILE A 90 0.82 8.17 -13.80
CA ILE A 90 1.49 7.19 -12.94
C ILE A 90 0.81 5.85 -13.20
N ALA A 91 1.63 4.79 -13.44
CA ALA A 91 1.08 3.48 -13.71
C ALA A 91 0.56 2.81 -12.44
N LEU A 92 1.35 2.84 -11.35
CA LEU A 92 1.03 2.22 -10.07
C LEU A 92 1.34 3.17 -8.90
N SER A 93 0.57 3.01 -7.83
CA SER A 93 0.85 3.62 -6.53
C SER A 93 0.25 2.76 -5.41
N HIS A 94 0.65 3.02 -4.16
CA HIS A 94 -0.08 2.51 -3.01
C HIS A 94 -0.44 3.66 -2.05
N ASN A 95 -1.58 3.49 -1.40
CA ASN A 95 -2.14 4.44 -0.45
C ASN A 95 -3.04 3.71 0.56
N THR A 96 -3.32 4.35 1.70
CA THR A 96 -4.41 3.90 2.56
C THR A 96 -5.76 4.04 1.86
N ALA A 97 -6.73 3.23 2.22
CA ALA A 97 -8.07 3.31 1.66
C ALA A 97 -8.71 4.69 1.90
N GLY A 98 -8.49 5.27 3.07
CA GLY A 98 -8.97 6.61 3.38
C GLY A 98 -8.35 7.71 2.53
N ALA A 99 -7.09 7.56 2.07
CA ALA A 99 -6.49 8.49 1.12
C ALA A 99 -7.15 8.37 -0.27
N LEU A 100 -7.43 7.14 -0.72
CA LEU A 100 -8.15 6.91 -1.99
C LEU A 100 -9.60 7.38 -1.94
N SER A 101 -10.19 7.50 -0.75
CA SER A 101 -11.57 7.98 -0.57
C SER A 101 -11.79 9.43 -1.00
N SER A 102 -10.72 10.19 -1.22
CA SER A 102 -10.82 11.54 -1.83
C SER A 102 -11.33 11.51 -3.28
N LEU A 103 -11.14 10.39 -3.98
CA LEU A 103 -11.59 10.18 -5.36
C LEU A 103 -12.83 9.27 -5.43
N TYR A 104 -12.96 8.33 -4.52
CA TYR A 104 -14.14 7.47 -4.38
C TYR A 104 -14.47 7.25 -2.91
N GLU A 105 -15.42 8.01 -2.39
CA GLU A 105 -15.70 8.11 -0.94
C GLU A 105 -15.99 6.77 -0.26
N ASP A 106 -16.69 5.82 -0.93
CA ASP A 106 -17.08 4.54 -0.32
C ASP A 106 -15.85 3.71 0.04
N PHE A 107 -14.73 3.90 -0.67
CA PHE A 107 -13.49 3.21 -0.39
C PHE A 107 -12.95 3.50 1.01
N GLY A 108 -13.32 4.63 1.58
CA GLY A 108 -12.96 5.02 2.94
C GLY A 108 -13.48 4.09 4.03
N VAL A 109 -14.50 3.27 3.74
CA VAL A 109 -15.04 2.30 4.71
C VAL A 109 -13.96 1.35 5.23
N LEU A 110 -12.99 0.98 4.40
CA LEU A 110 -11.92 0.03 4.78
C LEU A 110 -10.99 0.56 5.89
N ASP A 111 -10.93 1.88 6.10
CA ASP A 111 -10.15 2.49 7.18
C ASP A 111 -11.03 2.96 8.36
N THR A 112 -12.28 2.48 8.44
CA THR A 112 -13.14 2.78 9.58
C THR A 112 -12.49 2.28 10.88
N PRO A 113 -12.38 3.14 11.90
CA PRO A 113 -11.82 2.74 13.18
C PRO A 113 -12.57 1.56 13.83
N TYR A 114 -11.80 0.67 14.45
CA TYR A 114 -12.30 -0.52 15.15
C TYR A 114 -13.17 -1.48 14.33
N LEU A 115 -13.06 -1.41 12.99
CA LEU A 115 -13.86 -2.21 12.06
C LEU A 115 -13.50 -3.69 12.09
N TYR A 116 -12.23 -4.00 12.20
CA TYR A 116 -11.73 -5.38 12.09
C TYR A 116 -11.57 -6.04 13.46
N ARG A 117 -11.89 -7.33 13.53
CA ARG A 117 -11.72 -8.14 14.72
C ARG A 117 -10.26 -8.42 15.05
N ASP A 118 -9.49 -8.75 14.03
CA ASP A 118 -8.09 -9.16 14.09
C ASP A 118 -7.41 -9.02 12.70
N TYR A 119 -6.15 -9.42 12.64
CA TYR A 119 -5.36 -9.43 11.41
C TYR A 119 -5.98 -10.29 10.30
N ASP A 120 -6.41 -11.52 10.64
CA ASP A 120 -6.96 -12.45 9.65
C ASP A 120 -8.26 -11.90 9.05
N HIS A 121 -9.11 -11.30 9.88
CA HIS A 121 -10.33 -10.65 9.42
C HIS A 121 -10.02 -9.49 8.46
N LEU A 122 -9.07 -8.61 8.80
CA LEU A 122 -8.65 -7.54 7.91
C LEU A 122 -8.20 -8.12 6.56
N MET A 123 -7.27 -9.09 6.59
CA MET A 123 -6.68 -9.64 5.37
C MET A 123 -7.68 -10.40 4.49
N ASN A 124 -8.70 -11.02 5.10
CA ASN A 124 -9.78 -11.67 4.38
C ASN A 124 -10.77 -10.66 3.78
N VAL A 125 -11.04 -9.54 4.47
CA VAL A 125 -11.89 -8.46 3.93
C VAL A 125 -11.21 -7.77 2.75
N VAL A 126 -9.91 -7.44 2.86
CA VAL A 126 -9.18 -6.73 1.79
C VAL A 126 -8.61 -7.66 0.71
N ASP A 127 -8.93 -8.95 0.74
CA ASP A 127 -8.64 -9.85 -0.37
C ASP A 127 -9.44 -9.43 -1.60
N ILE A 128 -8.77 -9.30 -2.76
CA ILE A 128 -9.40 -8.82 -4.00
C ILE A 128 -10.57 -9.70 -4.48
N ASN A 129 -10.65 -10.94 -4.02
CA ASN A 129 -11.72 -11.89 -4.32
C ASN A 129 -12.81 -11.90 -3.22
N SER A 130 -12.70 -11.07 -2.18
CA SER A 130 -13.77 -10.92 -1.20
C SER A 130 -14.95 -10.16 -1.81
N PRO A 131 -16.22 -10.52 -1.47
CA PRO A 131 -17.38 -9.82 -2.03
C PRO A 131 -17.35 -8.30 -1.80
N VAL A 132 -16.82 -7.87 -0.66
CA VAL A 132 -16.65 -6.45 -0.32
C VAL A 132 -15.65 -5.78 -1.25
N MET A 133 -14.49 -6.41 -1.47
CA MET A 133 -13.46 -5.83 -2.34
C MET A 133 -13.86 -5.88 -3.81
N GLU A 134 -14.57 -6.91 -4.26
CA GLU A 134 -15.11 -6.95 -5.62
C GLU A 134 -16.03 -5.76 -5.89
N GLU A 135 -16.96 -5.44 -4.95
CA GLU A 135 -17.87 -4.29 -5.09
C GLU A 135 -17.11 -2.96 -5.03
N LEU A 136 -16.24 -2.80 -4.02
CA LEU A 136 -15.47 -1.56 -3.84
C LEU A 136 -14.49 -1.32 -5.00
N ASN A 137 -13.83 -2.36 -5.49
CA ASN A 137 -12.92 -2.25 -6.62
C ASN A 137 -13.64 -1.88 -7.91
N GLN A 138 -14.82 -2.46 -8.16
CA GLN A 138 -15.64 -2.07 -9.32
C GLN A 138 -16.05 -0.60 -9.20
N GLY A 139 -16.49 -0.15 -8.03
CA GLY A 139 -16.81 1.26 -7.80
C GLY A 139 -15.60 2.18 -7.98
N LEU A 140 -14.40 1.77 -7.54
CA LEU A 140 -13.17 2.51 -7.75
C LEU A 140 -12.84 2.64 -9.25
N ILE A 141 -12.97 1.55 -10.01
CA ILE A 141 -12.77 1.53 -11.47
C ILE A 141 -13.74 2.50 -12.14
N ASP A 142 -15.03 2.37 -11.85
CA ASP A 142 -16.09 3.13 -12.53
C ASP A 142 -16.01 4.66 -12.26
N ASN A 143 -15.55 5.04 -11.06
CA ASN A 143 -15.50 6.44 -10.65
C ASN A 143 -14.14 7.10 -10.91
N THR A 144 -13.06 6.32 -10.97
CA THR A 144 -11.70 6.89 -10.95
C THR A 144 -10.77 6.35 -12.04
N GLY A 145 -11.13 5.27 -12.72
CA GLY A 145 -10.22 4.59 -13.64
C GLY A 145 -9.03 3.90 -12.95
N MET A 146 -9.13 3.65 -11.65
CA MET A 146 -8.12 2.90 -10.90
C MET A 146 -8.64 1.51 -10.55
N ARG A 147 -7.78 0.51 -10.62
CA ARG A 147 -8.01 -0.88 -10.21
C ARG A 147 -7.12 -1.24 -9.04
N VAL A 148 -7.68 -1.91 -8.03
CA VAL A 148 -6.88 -2.54 -6.98
C VAL A 148 -6.18 -3.78 -7.54
N LEU A 149 -4.87 -3.85 -7.39
CA LEU A 149 -4.09 -5.06 -7.67
C LEU A 149 -4.06 -6.00 -6.46
N TYR A 150 -3.80 -5.45 -5.29
CA TYR A 150 -3.80 -6.14 -4.01
C TYR A 150 -3.78 -5.15 -2.85
N ALA A 151 -4.05 -5.67 -1.67
CA ALA A 151 -3.85 -4.97 -0.42
C ALA A 151 -2.94 -5.78 0.50
N PHE A 152 -2.11 -5.12 1.30
CA PHE A 152 -1.24 -5.78 2.26
C PHE A 152 -1.33 -5.10 3.63
N TYR A 153 -1.05 -5.87 4.68
CA TYR A 153 -1.10 -5.35 6.04
C TYR A 153 -0.12 -4.20 6.24
N PHE A 154 -0.61 -3.10 6.74
CA PHE A 154 0.19 -1.91 7.04
C PHE A 154 0.58 -1.84 8.51
N GLY A 155 -0.25 -2.38 9.38
CA GLY A 155 -0.09 -2.35 10.82
C GLY A 155 -1.29 -1.74 11.53
N THR A 156 -1.31 -1.88 12.86
CA THR A 156 -2.32 -1.26 13.71
C THR A 156 -1.84 0.12 14.14
N ARG A 157 -2.66 1.13 13.88
CA ARG A 157 -2.33 2.54 14.11
C ARG A 157 -2.47 2.89 15.59
N GLN A 158 -1.46 3.59 16.09
CA GLN A 158 -1.31 4.05 17.45
C GLN A 158 -1.15 5.57 17.47
N LEU A 159 -1.52 6.20 18.57
CA LEU A 159 -1.33 7.63 18.75
C LEU A 159 0.11 7.91 19.25
N THR A 160 0.80 8.90 18.68
CA THR A 160 2.04 9.45 19.24
C THR A 160 1.85 10.93 19.63
N ALA A 161 2.53 11.36 20.67
CA ALA A 161 2.52 12.75 21.13
C ALA A 161 3.82 13.11 21.85
N ASP A 162 4.01 14.40 22.10
CA ASP A 162 5.12 14.94 22.90
C ASP A 162 4.90 14.81 24.42
N ARG A 163 3.81 14.19 24.86
CA ARG A 163 3.38 14.01 26.24
C ARG A 163 2.61 12.71 26.44
N ALA A 164 2.50 12.29 27.69
CA ALA A 164 1.66 11.18 28.08
C ALA A 164 0.17 11.54 27.92
N ILE A 165 -0.58 10.66 27.25
CA ILE A 165 -2.02 10.72 27.06
C ILE A 165 -2.57 9.40 27.58
N LYS A 166 -3.56 9.41 28.46
CA LYS A 166 -4.17 8.20 29.03
C LYS A 166 -5.67 8.13 28.81
N THR A 167 -6.32 9.28 28.65
CA THR A 167 -7.78 9.40 28.44
C THR A 167 -8.08 10.39 27.32
N PRO A 168 -9.27 10.35 26.71
CA PRO A 168 -9.71 11.36 25.75
C PRO A 168 -9.64 12.80 26.27
N ALA A 169 -9.84 13.00 27.59
CA ALA A 169 -9.76 14.33 28.20
C ALA A 169 -8.34 14.94 28.09
N ASP A 170 -7.29 14.13 28.10
CA ASP A 170 -5.90 14.58 27.96
C ASP A 170 -5.61 15.13 26.56
N LEU A 171 -6.45 14.82 25.57
CA LEU A 171 -6.37 15.30 24.19
C LEU A 171 -7.19 16.58 23.93
N SER A 172 -7.90 17.09 24.94
CA SER A 172 -8.69 18.31 24.76
C SER A 172 -7.83 19.49 24.31
N GLY A 173 -8.10 20.03 23.09
CA GLY A 173 -7.36 21.11 22.49
C GLY A 173 -5.98 20.73 21.92
N VAL A 174 -5.56 19.48 22.03
CA VAL A 174 -4.30 18.97 21.43
C VAL A 174 -4.49 18.80 19.94
N LYS A 175 -3.64 19.41 19.14
CA LYS A 175 -3.66 19.29 17.69
C LYS A 175 -2.93 18.02 17.28
N ILE A 176 -3.67 17.07 16.72
CA ILE A 176 -3.13 15.82 16.19
C ILE A 176 -3.25 15.85 14.66
N ARG A 177 -2.15 15.55 13.98
CA ARG A 177 -2.15 15.39 12.53
C ARG A 177 -3.06 14.23 12.14
N ALA A 178 -3.87 14.45 11.13
CA ALA A 178 -4.64 13.41 10.47
C ALA A 178 -4.33 13.38 8.96
N ILE A 179 -4.52 12.23 8.32
CA ILE A 179 -4.58 12.14 6.86
C ILE A 179 -5.75 13.01 6.39
N PRO A 180 -5.61 13.80 5.29
CA PRO A 180 -6.69 14.60 4.72
C PRO A 180 -7.82 13.72 4.15
N SER A 181 -8.59 13.08 5.01
CA SER A 181 -9.71 12.19 4.69
C SER A 181 -10.76 12.26 5.81
N PRO A 182 -12.06 12.24 5.48
CA PRO A 182 -13.13 12.32 6.47
C PRO A 182 -13.03 11.26 7.56
N VAL A 183 -12.66 10.02 7.22
CA VAL A 183 -12.54 8.92 8.18
C VAL A 183 -11.44 9.19 9.21
N TYR A 184 -10.25 9.62 8.75
CA TYR A 184 -9.13 9.91 9.64
C TYR A 184 -9.35 11.17 10.49
N LEU A 185 -9.96 12.21 9.92
CA LEU A 185 -10.34 13.41 10.69
C LEU A 185 -11.34 13.03 11.79
N THR A 186 -12.33 12.18 11.46
CA THR A 186 -13.30 11.68 12.44
C THR A 186 -12.65 10.80 13.51
N ALA A 187 -11.70 9.95 13.13
CA ALA A 187 -10.96 9.12 14.08
C ALA A 187 -10.22 9.99 15.11
N VAL A 188 -9.45 10.97 14.66
CA VAL A 188 -8.69 11.87 15.54
C VAL A 188 -9.62 12.70 16.43
N GLU A 189 -10.72 13.21 15.89
CA GLU A 189 -11.74 13.94 16.69
C GLU A 189 -12.37 13.02 17.72
N GLY A 190 -12.72 11.79 17.36
CA GLY A 190 -13.29 10.79 18.26
C GLY A 190 -12.35 10.36 19.38
N LEU A 191 -11.04 10.39 19.14
CA LEU A 191 -10.03 10.22 20.21
C LEU A 191 -10.04 11.39 21.21
N GLY A 192 -10.68 12.51 20.91
CA GLY A 192 -10.78 13.69 21.77
C GLY A 192 -9.85 14.85 21.39
N ALA A 193 -9.12 14.74 20.28
CA ALA A 193 -8.16 15.72 19.80
C ALA A 193 -8.76 16.70 18.76
N ALA A 194 -8.01 17.76 18.46
CA ALA A 194 -8.28 18.64 17.33
C ALA A 194 -7.55 18.12 16.08
N PRO A 195 -8.24 17.55 15.08
CA PRO A 195 -7.60 17.05 13.88
C PRO A 195 -7.06 18.17 13.00
N VAL A 196 -5.83 18.01 12.51
CA VAL A 196 -5.20 18.92 11.56
C VAL A 196 -4.78 18.14 10.33
N PRO A 197 -5.40 18.40 9.15
CA PRO A 197 -5.02 17.72 7.92
C PRO A 197 -3.63 18.21 7.48
N VAL A 198 -2.66 17.28 7.40
CA VAL A 198 -1.30 17.55 6.93
C VAL A 198 -0.84 16.37 6.08
N ASP A 199 -0.31 16.67 4.87
CA ASP A 199 0.28 15.65 4.01
C ASP A 199 1.48 14.97 4.69
N TRP A 200 1.70 13.68 4.34
CA TRP A 200 2.75 12.89 4.99
C TRP A 200 4.14 13.51 4.86
N SER A 201 4.47 14.05 3.70
CA SER A 201 5.77 14.67 3.45
C SER A 201 6.08 15.87 4.36
N GLU A 202 5.04 16.49 4.93
CA GLU A 202 5.15 17.66 5.80
C GLU A 202 5.10 17.31 7.31
N VAL A 203 4.72 16.06 7.65
CA VAL A 203 4.51 15.64 9.04
C VAL A 203 5.74 15.81 9.94
N PRO A 204 6.97 15.38 9.53
CA PRO A 204 8.14 15.56 10.38
C PRO A 204 8.38 17.03 10.74
N THR A 205 8.23 17.95 9.78
CA THR A 205 8.39 19.39 9.99
C THR A 205 7.26 19.95 10.87
N ALA A 206 6.02 19.53 10.65
CA ALA A 206 4.87 19.98 11.42
C ALA A 206 4.97 19.55 12.91
N LEU A 207 5.50 18.37 13.19
CA LEU A 207 5.80 17.90 14.54
C LEU A 207 6.96 18.69 15.17
N ALA A 208 8.07 18.83 14.45
CA ALA A 208 9.26 19.53 14.95
C ALA A 208 9.01 21.01 15.26
N THR A 209 8.12 21.65 14.50
CA THR A 209 7.76 23.08 14.69
C THR A 209 6.57 23.29 15.62
N GLY A 210 5.91 22.23 16.09
CA GLY A 210 4.75 22.31 16.98
C GLY A 210 3.45 22.79 16.30
N ILE A 211 3.38 22.77 14.96
CA ILE A 211 2.12 22.99 14.21
C ILE A 211 1.10 21.95 14.65
N VAL A 212 1.56 20.69 14.83
CA VAL A 212 0.83 19.60 15.49
C VAL A 212 1.67 19.05 16.64
N GLN A 213 1.02 18.58 17.71
CA GLN A 213 1.65 18.01 18.90
C GLN A 213 1.74 16.48 18.86
N GLY A 214 1.15 15.87 17.85
CA GLY A 214 1.17 14.43 17.67
C GLY A 214 0.63 14.02 16.32
N GLN A 215 0.65 12.72 16.10
CA GLN A 215 0.12 12.06 14.90
C GLN A 215 -0.32 10.63 15.26
N GLU A 216 -0.94 9.92 14.33
CA GLU A 216 -1.30 8.53 14.47
C GLU A 216 -0.83 7.73 13.24
N ASN A 217 -0.22 6.59 13.48
CA ASN A 217 0.30 5.65 12.47
C ASN A 217 0.65 4.30 13.12
N PRO A 218 0.89 3.25 12.33
CA PRO A 218 1.45 2.01 12.83
C PRO A 218 2.85 2.18 13.44
N VAL A 219 3.22 1.21 14.28
CA VAL A 219 4.51 1.19 15.00
C VAL A 219 5.71 1.24 14.07
N ASN A 220 5.66 0.47 12.95
CA ASN A 220 6.71 0.43 11.93
C ASN A 220 7.00 1.83 11.35
N VAL A 221 5.96 2.64 11.12
CA VAL A 221 6.11 4.02 10.62
C VAL A 221 6.87 4.90 11.61
N ALA A 222 6.58 4.76 12.91
CA ALA A 222 7.29 5.51 13.94
C ALA A 222 8.79 5.16 13.97
N VAL A 223 9.15 3.90 13.71
CA VAL A 223 10.55 3.44 13.61
C VAL A 223 11.18 3.93 12.31
N ASP A 224 10.56 3.67 11.17
CA ASP A 224 11.13 3.91 9.84
C ASP A 224 11.36 5.40 9.55
N HIS A 225 10.52 6.27 10.15
CA HIS A 225 10.62 7.73 10.03
C HIS A 225 11.19 8.41 11.27
N LYS A 226 11.73 7.63 12.22
CA LYS A 226 12.39 8.12 13.45
C LYS A 226 11.53 9.13 14.21
N LEU A 227 10.23 8.87 14.31
CA LEU A 227 9.33 9.79 15.01
C LEU A 227 9.72 9.99 16.49
N TYR A 228 10.50 9.08 17.06
CA TYR A 228 11.08 9.20 18.39
C TYR A 228 12.04 10.40 18.55
N ASP A 229 12.53 10.99 17.46
CA ASP A 229 13.34 12.21 17.50
C ASP A 229 12.50 13.46 17.83
N VAL A 230 11.19 13.42 17.58
CA VAL A 230 10.25 14.56 17.74
C VAL A 230 9.00 14.22 18.55
N GLN A 231 8.83 12.96 18.97
CA GLN A 231 7.70 12.47 19.76
C GLN A 231 8.21 11.60 20.90
N SER A 232 7.82 11.93 22.13
CA SER A 232 8.31 11.24 23.32
C SER A 232 7.46 10.06 23.79
N HIS A 233 6.20 9.96 23.34
CA HIS A 233 5.23 8.96 23.80
C HIS A 233 4.47 8.31 22.65
N MET A 234 4.20 7.00 22.80
CA MET A 234 3.25 6.27 21.98
C MET A 234 2.18 5.63 22.87
N MET A 235 0.94 5.92 22.58
CA MET A 235 -0.24 5.36 23.26
C MET A 235 -0.84 4.26 22.39
N LEU A 236 -0.94 3.05 22.93
CA LEU A 236 -1.41 1.85 22.20
C LEU A 236 -2.95 1.86 22.09
N THR A 237 -3.48 2.85 21.41
CA THR A 237 -4.93 3.03 21.20
C THR A 237 -5.54 2.00 20.27
N GLY A 238 -4.77 1.45 19.33
CA GLY A 238 -5.19 0.42 18.39
C GLY A 238 -6.44 0.77 17.59
N HIS A 239 -6.62 2.05 17.27
CA HIS A 239 -7.89 2.56 16.78
C HIS A 239 -8.19 2.24 15.31
N ILE A 240 -7.18 1.98 14.47
CA ILE A 240 -7.36 1.53 13.09
C ILE A 240 -6.37 0.41 12.80
N SER A 241 -6.88 -0.76 12.41
CA SER A 241 -6.08 -1.80 11.74
C SER A 241 -6.12 -1.52 10.25
N ALA A 242 -4.98 -1.26 9.64
CA ALA A 242 -4.90 -0.69 8.30
C ALA A 242 -4.22 -1.62 7.30
N ALA A 243 -4.64 -1.51 6.03
CA ALA A 243 -3.96 -2.06 4.87
C ALA A 243 -3.52 -0.93 3.94
N GLU A 244 -2.40 -1.13 3.26
CA GLU A 244 -2.04 -0.34 2.08
C GLU A 244 -2.63 -1.00 0.85
N ILE A 245 -3.23 -0.19 0.01
CA ILE A 245 -3.93 -0.61 -1.20
C ILE A 245 -3.06 -0.25 -2.41
N VAL A 246 -2.62 -1.24 -3.15
CA VAL A 246 -1.86 -1.04 -4.39
C VAL A 246 -2.82 -0.96 -5.55
N VAL A 247 -2.77 0.17 -6.26
CA VAL A 247 -3.63 0.44 -7.41
C VAL A 247 -2.82 0.58 -8.69
N ILE A 248 -3.46 0.24 -9.81
CA ILE A 248 -2.97 0.42 -11.17
C ILE A 248 -4.01 1.20 -11.99
N ASN A 249 -3.56 1.96 -12.99
CA ASN A 249 -4.46 2.58 -13.94
C ASN A 249 -5.23 1.50 -14.73
N GLU A 250 -6.57 1.65 -14.82
CA GLU A 250 -7.44 0.65 -15.44
C GLU A 250 -7.23 0.52 -16.95
N ASP A 251 -7.06 1.62 -17.69
CA ASP A 251 -6.83 1.57 -19.12
C ASP A 251 -5.52 0.85 -19.47
N LEU A 252 -4.48 1.12 -18.66
CA LEU A 252 -3.21 0.40 -18.75
C LEU A 252 -3.41 -1.09 -18.47
N TRP A 253 -4.13 -1.45 -17.39
CA TRP A 253 -4.43 -2.85 -17.06
C TRP A 253 -5.17 -3.55 -18.20
N GLN A 254 -6.15 -2.91 -18.80
CA GLN A 254 -6.90 -3.49 -19.91
C GLN A 254 -6.06 -3.66 -21.18
N SER A 255 -5.03 -2.86 -21.36
CA SER A 255 -4.12 -2.93 -22.52
C SER A 255 -3.20 -4.15 -22.49
N PHE A 256 -3.00 -4.79 -21.32
CA PHE A 256 -2.14 -5.96 -21.22
C PHE A 256 -2.79 -7.21 -21.79
N PRO A 257 -2.03 -8.08 -22.49
CA PRO A 257 -2.48 -9.42 -22.85
C PRO A 257 -2.64 -10.30 -21.59
N ASP A 258 -3.37 -11.41 -21.74
CA ASP A 258 -3.78 -12.24 -20.60
C ASP A 258 -2.57 -12.84 -19.84
N ASP A 259 -1.52 -13.26 -20.55
CA ASP A 259 -0.31 -13.82 -19.94
C ASP A 259 0.46 -12.78 -19.10
N ILE A 260 0.46 -11.51 -19.49
CA ILE A 260 1.01 -10.40 -18.71
C ILE A 260 0.14 -10.14 -17.46
N LYS A 261 -1.19 -10.11 -17.60
CA LYS A 261 -2.12 -9.98 -16.48
C LYS A 261 -1.93 -11.10 -15.45
N GLU A 262 -1.81 -12.34 -15.92
CA GLU A 262 -1.52 -13.51 -15.04
C GLU A 262 -0.17 -13.37 -14.32
N GLY A 263 0.86 -12.93 -15.04
CA GLY A 263 2.19 -12.67 -14.44
C GLY A 263 2.17 -11.62 -13.35
N ILE A 264 1.45 -10.51 -13.58
CA ILE A 264 1.26 -9.43 -12.61
C ILE A 264 0.43 -9.92 -11.40
N ALA A 265 -0.68 -10.62 -11.63
CA ALA A 265 -1.52 -11.14 -10.54
C ALA A 265 -0.77 -12.11 -9.64
N LYS A 266 0.06 -12.99 -10.21
CA LYS A 266 0.91 -13.92 -9.44
C LYS A 266 1.97 -13.18 -8.64
N ALA A 267 2.57 -12.13 -9.19
CA ALA A 267 3.53 -11.28 -8.47
C ALA A 267 2.83 -10.56 -7.30
N ALA A 268 1.66 -9.99 -7.54
CA ALA A 268 0.84 -9.31 -6.56
C ALA A 268 0.55 -10.20 -5.34
N GLU A 269 0.10 -11.44 -5.54
CA GLU A 269 -0.18 -12.38 -4.45
C GLU A 269 1.09 -12.76 -3.67
N THR A 270 2.21 -13.01 -4.37
CA THR A 270 3.49 -13.30 -3.73
C THR A 270 3.95 -12.15 -2.82
N VAL A 271 3.85 -10.92 -3.32
CA VAL A 271 4.30 -9.72 -2.59
C VAL A 271 3.34 -9.35 -1.46
N ARG A 272 2.03 -9.47 -1.68
CA ARG A 272 0.99 -9.28 -0.67
C ARG A 272 1.30 -10.09 0.60
N MET A 273 1.50 -11.40 0.43
CA MET A 273 1.81 -12.31 1.54
C MET A 273 3.14 -11.96 2.21
N LYS A 274 4.19 -11.74 1.42
CA LYS A 274 5.52 -11.41 1.93
C LYS A 274 5.53 -10.11 2.73
N ALA A 275 4.92 -9.05 2.22
CA ALA A 275 4.88 -7.75 2.88
C ALA A 275 4.08 -7.81 4.18
N SER A 276 2.86 -8.39 4.14
CA SER A 276 1.99 -8.53 5.30
C SER A 276 2.68 -9.31 6.43
N GLN A 277 3.25 -10.47 6.12
CA GLN A 277 3.92 -11.29 7.12
C GLN A 277 5.16 -10.59 7.70
N THR A 278 5.95 -9.91 6.84
CA THR A 278 7.15 -9.20 7.29
C THR A 278 6.80 -8.06 8.26
N ILE A 279 5.71 -7.32 8.02
CA ILE A 279 5.25 -6.26 8.92
C ILE A 279 4.78 -6.85 10.24
N LEU A 280 3.94 -7.89 10.18
CA LEU A 280 3.40 -8.56 11.36
C LEU A 280 4.52 -9.11 12.28
N ASP A 281 5.50 -9.78 11.69
CA ASP A 281 6.64 -10.36 12.42
C ASP A 281 7.53 -9.30 13.09
N LYS A 282 7.57 -8.08 12.54
CA LYS A 282 8.40 -6.98 13.05
C LYS A 282 7.75 -6.17 14.17
N GLU A 283 6.42 -6.19 14.32
CA GLU A 283 5.70 -5.27 15.23
C GLU A 283 6.25 -5.28 16.67
N ALA A 284 6.44 -6.48 17.25
CA ALA A 284 6.97 -6.58 18.62
C ALA A 284 8.41 -6.05 18.75
N GLY A 285 9.24 -6.33 17.74
CA GLY A 285 10.62 -5.83 17.67
C GLY A 285 10.67 -4.32 17.46
N ASP A 286 9.75 -3.77 16.70
CA ASP A 286 9.68 -2.33 16.45
C ASP A 286 9.24 -1.55 17.71
N LEU A 287 8.31 -2.09 18.51
CA LEU A 287 8.00 -1.53 19.84
C LEU A 287 9.21 -1.51 20.76
N ALA A 288 10.02 -2.58 20.74
CA ALA A 288 11.25 -2.63 21.55
C ALA A 288 12.26 -1.55 21.09
N LYS A 289 12.43 -1.36 19.77
CA LYS A 289 13.29 -0.30 19.22
C LYS A 289 12.85 1.10 19.63
N LEU A 290 11.54 1.38 19.63
CA LEU A 290 11.04 2.68 20.09
C LEU A 290 11.35 2.93 21.56
N LYS A 291 11.22 1.90 22.42
CA LYS A 291 11.61 1.98 23.84
C LYS A 291 13.12 2.23 23.99
N GLU A 292 13.95 1.52 23.26
CA GLU A 292 15.41 1.70 23.27
C GLU A 292 15.81 3.09 22.75
N ALA A 293 15.05 3.65 21.80
CA ALA A 293 15.25 5.03 21.33
C ALA A 293 14.72 6.11 22.30
N GLY A 294 14.19 5.71 23.47
CA GLY A 294 13.74 6.61 24.53
C GLY A 294 12.26 6.99 24.49
N MET A 295 11.46 6.40 23.58
CA MET A 295 10.03 6.65 23.55
C MET A 295 9.32 5.89 24.67
N THR A 296 8.45 6.57 25.41
CA THR A 296 7.60 5.94 26.42
C THR A 296 6.38 5.30 25.74
N ILE A 297 6.22 3.99 25.91
CA ILE A 297 5.05 3.26 25.41
C ILE A 297 4.03 3.15 26.52
N ILE A 298 2.79 3.61 26.28
CA ILE A 298 1.68 3.58 27.24
C ILE A 298 0.60 2.63 26.71
N GLY A 299 0.41 1.53 27.43
CA GLY A 299 -0.63 0.54 27.16
C GLY A 299 -1.72 0.52 28.24
N PRO A 300 -2.68 -0.41 28.16
CA PRO A 300 -3.72 -0.60 29.17
C PRO A 300 -3.13 -0.81 30.59
N ASP A 301 -2.05 -1.56 30.72
CA ASP A 301 -1.36 -1.82 32.00
C ASP A 301 -0.74 -0.56 32.61
N ASP A 302 -0.49 0.46 31.78
CA ASP A 302 0.03 1.76 32.19
C ASP A 302 -1.09 2.79 32.45
N GLY A 303 -2.35 2.34 32.36
CA GLY A 303 -3.55 3.13 32.63
C GLY A 303 -4.10 3.86 31.39
N LEU A 304 -3.81 3.39 30.19
CA LEU A 304 -4.46 3.87 28.96
C LEU A 304 -5.92 3.37 28.93
N ASP A 305 -6.86 4.29 28.91
CA ASP A 305 -8.31 3.97 28.84
C ASP A 305 -8.75 3.74 27.39
N VAL A 306 -8.37 2.58 26.84
CA VAL A 306 -8.70 2.19 25.46
C VAL A 306 -10.22 2.15 25.25
N ALA A 307 -11.00 1.77 26.27
CA ALA A 307 -12.44 1.70 26.19
C ALA A 307 -13.09 3.08 26.00
N ALA A 308 -12.59 4.10 26.72
CA ALA A 308 -13.07 5.47 26.55
C ALA A 308 -12.69 6.04 25.17
N PHE A 309 -11.48 5.78 24.68
CA PHE A 309 -11.07 6.16 23.30
C PHE A 309 -11.96 5.50 22.26
N ARG A 310 -12.18 4.18 22.39
CA ARG A 310 -13.06 3.45 21.48
C ARG A 310 -14.48 4.01 21.45
N ALA A 311 -15.07 4.21 22.61
CA ALA A 311 -16.44 4.75 22.71
C ALA A 311 -16.59 6.13 22.07
N GLY A 312 -15.59 7.02 22.24
CA GLY A 312 -15.60 8.33 21.61
C GLY A 312 -15.50 8.27 20.09
N VAL A 313 -14.65 7.40 19.57
CA VAL A 313 -14.46 7.22 18.13
C VAL A 313 -15.68 6.54 17.50
N GLU A 314 -16.15 5.41 18.05
CA GLU A 314 -17.32 4.67 17.53
C GLU A 314 -18.57 5.57 17.47
N LYS A 315 -18.77 6.42 18.49
CA LYS A 315 -19.88 7.38 18.48
C LYS A 315 -19.88 8.27 17.24
N LEU A 316 -18.73 8.91 16.93
CA LEU A 316 -18.64 9.82 15.78
C LEU A 316 -18.66 9.08 14.44
N VAL A 317 -18.10 7.86 14.39
CA VAL A 317 -18.16 6.99 13.22
C VAL A 317 -19.61 6.67 12.88
N HIS A 318 -20.39 6.20 13.86
CA HIS A 318 -21.81 5.90 13.65
C HIS A 318 -22.62 7.15 13.26
N GLU A 319 -22.40 8.29 13.94
CA GLU A 319 -23.11 9.54 13.62
C GLU A 319 -22.84 10.01 12.17
N ARG A 320 -21.64 9.76 11.61
CA ARG A 320 -21.23 10.34 10.33
C ARG A 320 -21.32 9.37 9.15
N PHE A 321 -21.16 8.07 9.40
CA PHE A 321 -20.94 7.11 8.33
C PHE A 321 -21.93 5.96 8.25
N ASP A 322 -22.84 5.74 9.26
CA ASP A 322 -23.80 4.63 9.21
C ASP A 322 -24.73 4.70 7.99
N GLU A 323 -25.20 5.89 7.64
CA GLU A 323 -26.05 6.07 6.46
C GLU A 323 -25.32 5.66 5.17
N LYS A 324 -24.04 5.98 5.07
CA LYS A 324 -23.23 5.74 3.88
C LYS A 324 -22.63 4.34 3.83
N PHE A 325 -22.01 3.91 4.94
CA PHE A 325 -21.21 2.69 5.00
C PHE A 325 -21.97 1.48 5.59
N GLY A 326 -23.20 1.64 6.03
CA GLY A 326 -23.94 0.60 6.75
C GLY A 326 -23.99 -0.74 6.01
N LYS A 327 -24.24 -0.72 4.68
CA LYS A 327 -24.23 -1.93 3.86
C LYS A 327 -22.86 -2.64 3.85
N TYR A 328 -21.77 -1.87 3.82
CA TYR A 328 -20.42 -2.42 3.85
C TYR A 328 -20.07 -2.95 5.24
N TYR A 329 -20.52 -2.30 6.32
CA TYR A 329 -20.33 -2.81 7.68
C TYR A 329 -20.94 -4.19 7.86
N GLU A 330 -22.16 -4.40 7.31
CA GLU A 330 -22.83 -5.72 7.33
C GLU A 330 -22.04 -6.76 6.54
N GLN A 331 -21.61 -6.42 5.32
CA GLN A 331 -20.79 -7.31 4.48
C GLN A 331 -19.46 -7.65 5.15
N ILE A 332 -18.75 -6.65 5.67
CA ILE A 332 -17.45 -6.83 6.35
C ILE A 332 -17.62 -7.72 7.58
N SER A 333 -18.63 -7.48 8.40
CA SER A 333 -18.88 -8.29 9.59
C SER A 333 -19.15 -9.77 9.29
N ALA A 334 -19.70 -10.07 8.11
CA ALA A 334 -20.01 -11.42 7.65
C ALA A 334 -18.77 -12.20 7.13
N VAL A 335 -17.67 -11.52 6.79
CA VAL A 335 -16.40 -12.14 6.40
C VAL A 335 -15.85 -12.90 7.61
N LYS A 336 -15.42 -14.18 7.38
CA LYS A 336 -14.92 -15.07 8.44
C LYS A 336 -13.44 -14.92 8.66
#